data_97e58a3688db8e0c2ece17b1c91b1483
#
_entry.id   97e58a3688db8e0c2ece17b1c91b1483
#
_cell.length_a   1.000
_cell.length_b   1.000
_cell.length_c   1.000
_cell.angle_alpha   90.00
_cell.angle_beta   90.00
_cell.angle_gamma   90.00
#
_symmetry.space_group_name_H-M   'P 1'
#
loop_
_entity.id
_entity.type
_entity.pdbx_description
1 polymer ?
#
loop_
_entity_poly.entity_id
_entity_poly.type
_entity_poly.pdbx_seq_one_letter_code
_entity_poly.pdbx_strand_id
1 'polypeptide(L)'
;MRRFGLAFLCLVITASTAFAENTPRRGPNDSRVRIATYVDQQVYRLNVSLTHVTTVEFGEGETIRSILAGDTEGFELDGVPGGQAFAIKPLARGVHTNVTVYTNRRSYYFNVMEVSSPTFYVVQFRYPDEERRPQNAVAAQAPNYNYGASDRTEITPTRVWDDGTFTYFQFARNAPVPAIFRYSNGRERTVNTQQTERGLIRVSGVNAQW
;
A
#
# COMPACT_ATOMS: atom_id res chain seq x y z
N MET A 1 -38.01 -40.55 -54.02
CA MET A 1 -37.23 -39.33 -53.71
C MET A 1 -37.22 -39.17 -52.21
N ARG A 2 -36.15 -39.57 -51.52
CA ARG A 2 -35.99 -39.45 -50.03
C ARG A 2 -35.10 -38.23 -49.78
N ARG A 3 -35.66 -37.23 -49.13
CA ARG A 3 -34.93 -36.01 -48.69
C ARG A 3 -34.32 -36.29 -47.32
N PHE A 4 -32.96 -36.37 -47.25
CA PHE A 4 -32.20 -36.38 -46.04
C PHE A 4 -32.06 -34.95 -45.53
N GLY A 5 -32.70 -34.62 -44.42
CA GLY A 5 -32.50 -33.36 -43.69
C GLY A 5 -31.24 -33.48 -42.84
N LEU A 6 -30.24 -32.69 -43.12
CA LEU A 6 -29.02 -32.58 -42.31
C LEU A 6 -29.31 -31.63 -41.14
N ALA A 7 -29.44 -32.15 -39.91
CA ALA A 7 -29.59 -31.36 -38.70
C ALA A 7 -28.19 -30.88 -38.28
N PHE A 8 -27.96 -29.58 -38.38
CA PHE A 8 -26.72 -28.94 -37.92
C PHE A 8 -26.85 -28.65 -36.42
N LEU A 9 -26.19 -29.46 -35.59
CA LEU A 9 -26.16 -29.29 -34.14
C LEU A 9 -25.10 -28.22 -33.82
N CYS A 10 -25.52 -26.96 -33.57
CA CYS A 10 -24.66 -25.90 -33.06
C CYS A 10 -24.26 -26.19 -31.62
N LEU A 11 -23.03 -26.63 -31.37
CA LEU A 11 -22.42 -26.77 -30.08
C LEU A 11 -22.02 -25.37 -29.57
N VAL A 12 -22.81 -24.77 -28.69
CA VAL A 12 -22.46 -23.50 -28.00
C VAL A 12 -21.45 -23.83 -26.92
N ILE A 13 -20.16 -23.58 -27.17
CA ILE A 13 -19.10 -23.63 -26.15
C ILE A 13 -19.22 -22.37 -25.29
N THR A 14 -19.82 -22.48 -24.13
CA THR A 14 -19.75 -21.43 -23.09
C THR A 14 -18.34 -21.41 -22.52
N ALA A 15 -17.50 -20.48 -22.97
CA ALA A 15 -16.23 -20.22 -22.34
C ALA A 15 -16.47 -19.62 -20.96
N SER A 16 -16.32 -20.44 -19.91
CA SER A 16 -16.26 -19.95 -18.54
C SER A 16 -15.03 -19.06 -18.43
N THR A 17 -15.20 -17.77 -18.14
CA THR A 17 -14.11 -16.88 -17.77
C THR A 17 -13.58 -17.34 -16.42
N ALA A 18 -12.57 -18.20 -16.42
CA ALA A 18 -11.80 -18.48 -15.22
C ALA A 18 -11.09 -17.16 -14.85
N PHE A 19 -11.43 -16.60 -13.70
CA PHE A 19 -10.68 -15.50 -13.12
C PHE A 19 -9.29 -16.05 -12.80
N ALA A 20 -8.35 -15.82 -13.69
CA ALA A 20 -7.00 -16.30 -13.53
C ALA A 20 -6.27 -15.45 -12.50
N GLU A 21 -5.48 -16.13 -11.68
CA GLU A 21 -4.47 -15.50 -10.83
C GLU A 21 -3.61 -14.52 -11.65
N ASN A 22 -3.36 -13.33 -11.11
CA ASN A 22 -2.56 -12.31 -11.79
C ASN A 22 -1.06 -12.59 -11.59
N THR A 23 -0.35 -12.80 -12.69
CA THR A 23 1.11 -12.90 -12.65
C THR A 23 1.73 -11.53 -12.90
N PRO A 24 2.49 -10.96 -11.94
CA PRO A 24 3.13 -9.67 -12.10
C PRO A 24 3.99 -9.61 -13.37
N ARG A 25 3.81 -8.55 -14.16
CA ARG A 25 4.53 -8.37 -15.44
C ARG A 25 6.01 -8.08 -15.21
N ARG A 26 6.84 -8.30 -16.20
CA ARG A 26 8.28 -7.98 -16.15
C ARG A 26 8.49 -6.47 -16.06
N GLY A 27 9.44 -6.07 -15.24
CA GLY A 27 9.92 -4.68 -15.19
C GLY A 27 10.69 -4.30 -16.46
N PRO A 28 10.85 -3.00 -16.72
CA PRO A 28 11.46 -2.54 -17.96
C PRO A 28 12.97 -2.83 -18.06
N ASN A 29 13.66 -2.88 -16.92
CA ASN A 29 15.12 -2.99 -16.89
C ASN A 29 15.60 -4.43 -16.56
N ASP A 30 14.87 -5.14 -15.71
CA ASP A 30 15.20 -6.49 -15.28
C ASP A 30 13.94 -7.34 -15.16
N SER A 31 13.96 -8.52 -15.72
CA SER A 31 12.81 -9.44 -15.71
C SER A 31 12.52 -10.04 -14.32
N ARG A 32 13.45 -9.98 -13.39
CA ARG A 32 13.29 -10.45 -12.01
C ARG A 32 12.62 -9.41 -11.11
N VAL A 33 12.67 -8.14 -11.50
CA VAL A 33 11.85 -7.07 -10.93
C VAL A 33 10.50 -7.11 -11.63
N ARG A 34 9.44 -7.26 -10.87
CA ARG A 34 8.07 -7.43 -11.36
C ARG A 34 7.21 -6.24 -10.97
N ILE A 35 6.24 -5.95 -11.81
CA ILE A 35 5.26 -4.89 -11.58
C ILE A 35 3.87 -5.53 -11.52
N ALA A 36 3.21 -5.38 -10.39
CA ALA A 36 1.81 -5.74 -10.17
C ALA A 36 0.94 -4.48 -10.20
N THR A 37 -0.13 -4.50 -10.97
CA THR A 37 -1.17 -3.46 -10.88
C THR A 37 -2.19 -3.89 -9.84
N TYR A 38 -2.43 -3.06 -8.83
CA TYR A 38 -3.42 -3.38 -7.80
C TYR A 38 -4.83 -3.40 -8.39
N VAL A 39 -5.53 -4.47 -8.09
CA VAL A 39 -6.97 -4.64 -8.32
C VAL A 39 -7.55 -5.24 -7.04
N ASP A 40 -8.63 -4.68 -6.53
CA ASP A 40 -9.26 -5.19 -5.33
C ASP A 40 -9.73 -6.64 -5.51
N GLN A 41 -9.56 -7.46 -4.45
CA GLN A 41 -9.91 -8.89 -4.42
C GLN A 41 -9.16 -9.78 -5.44
N GLN A 42 -8.08 -9.28 -6.03
CA GLN A 42 -7.23 -10.04 -6.95
C GLN A 42 -6.19 -10.87 -6.19
N VAL A 43 -6.02 -12.14 -6.60
CA VAL A 43 -4.90 -12.98 -6.15
C VAL A 43 -3.71 -12.80 -7.08
N TYR A 44 -2.53 -12.57 -6.50
CA TYR A 44 -1.27 -12.39 -7.24
C TYR A 44 -0.34 -13.58 -7.03
N ARG A 45 0.26 -14.04 -8.12
CA ARG A 45 1.28 -15.08 -8.08
C ARG A 45 2.62 -14.51 -7.64
N LEU A 46 3.27 -15.20 -6.68
CA LEU A 46 4.66 -14.96 -6.30
C LEU A 46 5.49 -16.23 -6.57
N ASN A 47 6.40 -16.15 -7.53
CA ASN A 47 7.37 -17.19 -7.81
C ASN A 47 8.64 -16.91 -6.99
N VAL A 48 8.86 -17.73 -5.98
CA VAL A 48 9.99 -17.62 -5.03
C VAL A 48 10.97 -18.77 -5.20
N SER A 49 12.20 -18.65 -4.70
CA SER A 49 13.20 -19.72 -4.80
C SER A 49 14.03 -19.88 -3.52
N LEU A 50 14.60 -21.07 -3.33
CA LEU A 50 15.45 -21.38 -2.17
C LEU A 50 16.71 -20.51 -2.07
N THR A 51 17.18 -19.98 -3.20
CA THR A 51 18.48 -19.28 -3.28
C THR A 51 18.36 -17.77 -3.25
N HIS A 52 17.13 -17.23 -3.36
CA HIS A 52 16.89 -15.80 -3.44
C HIS A 52 15.70 -15.40 -2.57
N VAL A 53 15.80 -14.23 -1.97
CA VAL A 53 14.67 -13.59 -1.28
C VAL A 53 13.80 -12.89 -2.32
N THR A 54 12.49 -12.96 -2.16
CA THR A 54 11.55 -12.15 -2.91
C THR A 54 10.98 -11.07 -2.00
N THR A 55 11.12 -9.81 -2.40
CA THR A 55 10.56 -8.66 -1.68
C THR A 55 9.30 -8.18 -2.37
N VAL A 56 8.24 -7.92 -1.61
CA VAL A 56 7.01 -7.30 -2.10
C VAL A 56 6.91 -5.90 -1.54
N GLU A 57 6.88 -4.90 -2.43
CA GLU A 57 6.85 -3.48 -2.11
C GLU A 57 5.48 -2.88 -2.41
N PHE A 58 4.91 -2.19 -1.43
CA PHE A 58 3.64 -1.49 -1.53
C PHE A 58 3.83 0.00 -1.86
N GLY A 59 2.74 0.72 -2.04
CA GLY A 59 2.75 2.13 -2.37
C GLY A 59 3.27 3.04 -1.24
N GLU A 60 3.62 4.24 -1.61
CA GLU A 60 4.07 5.27 -0.67
C GLU A 60 3.01 5.53 0.42
N GLY A 61 3.44 5.59 1.67
CA GLY A 61 2.56 5.77 2.83
C GLY A 61 1.66 4.58 3.16
N GLU A 62 1.85 3.45 2.50
CA GLU A 62 1.18 2.20 2.82
C GLU A 62 2.03 1.37 3.78
N THR A 63 1.46 0.98 4.91
CA THR A 63 2.18 0.25 5.96
C THR A 63 1.44 -1.04 6.33
N ILE A 64 2.20 -2.13 6.41
CA ILE A 64 1.71 -3.45 6.80
C ILE A 64 1.20 -3.40 8.24
N ARG A 65 0.03 -3.97 8.48
CA ARG A 65 -0.59 -4.16 9.80
C ARG A 65 -0.54 -5.61 10.24
N SER A 66 -0.71 -6.53 9.29
CA SER A 66 -0.69 -7.96 9.56
C SER A 66 -0.32 -8.74 8.30
N ILE A 67 0.40 -9.84 8.47
CA ILE A 67 0.68 -10.84 7.45
C ILE A 67 0.19 -12.19 7.97
N LEU A 68 -0.60 -12.89 7.19
CA LEU A 68 -1.08 -14.23 7.47
C LEU A 68 -0.59 -15.17 6.37
N ALA A 69 0.03 -16.26 6.74
CA ALA A 69 0.47 -17.30 5.82
C ALA A 69 -0.18 -18.64 6.20
N GLY A 70 -0.58 -19.40 5.20
CA GLY A 70 -1.17 -20.73 5.42
C GLY A 70 -0.12 -21.76 5.88
N ASP A 71 1.09 -21.67 5.35
CA ASP A 71 2.23 -22.50 5.74
C ASP A 71 3.35 -21.62 6.32
N THR A 72 3.52 -21.66 7.63
CA THR A 72 4.54 -20.92 8.36
C THR A 72 5.83 -21.72 8.62
N GLU A 73 5.82 -23.01 8.34
CA GLU A 73 6.98 -23.88 8.47
C GLU A 73 7.77 -23.96 7.16
N GLY A 74 7.08 -23.92 6.02
CA GLY A 74 7.70 -23.98 4.70
C GLY A 74 8.24 -22.65 4.18
N PHE A 75 7.95 -21.53 4.86
CA PHE A 75 8.33 -20.18 4.41
C PHE A 75 8.81 -19.31 5.57
N GLU A 76 9.89 -18.58 5.31
CA GLU A 76 10.35 -17.48 6.15
C GLU A 76 9.78 -16.17 5.63
N LEU A 77 9.21 -15.37 6.53
CA LEU A 77 8.58 -14.08 6.25
C LEU A 77 9.13 -13.01 7.18
N ASP A 78 9.70 -11.96 6.62
CA ASP A 78 10.24 -10.82 7.36
C ASP A 78 9.62 -9.51 6.93
N GLY A 79 9.25 -8.67 7.90
CA GLY A 79 8.84 -7.28 7.64
C GLY A 79 10.07 -6.39 7.42
N VAL A 80 10.05 -5.59 6.37
CA VAL A 80 11.10 -4.58 6.15
C VAL A 80 10.87 -3.38 7.09
N PRO A 81 11.92 -2.83 7.73
CA PRO A 81 11.80 -1.63 8.54
C PRO A 81 11.08 -0.49 7.80
N GLY A 82 10.11 0.15 8.46
CA GLY A 82 9.21 1.12 7.82
C GLY A 82 7.88 0.54 7.38
N GLY A 83 7.75 -0.80 7.31
CA GLY A 83 6.49 -1.50 7.08
C GLY A 83 5.91 -1.36 5.67
N GLN A 84 6.66 -0.82 4.71
CA GLN A 84 6.20 -0.64 3.32
C GLN A 84 6.45 -1.87 2.44
N ALA A 85 7.14 -2.87 2.96
CA ALA A 85 7.48 -4.06 2.24
C ALA A 85 7.59 -5.27 3.18
N PHE A 86 7.52 -6.46 2.62
CA PHE A 86 7.91 -7.69 3.28
C PHE A 86 8.77 -8.56 2.36
N ALA A 87 9.60 -9.38 2.98
CA ALA A 87 10.43 -10.36 2.31
C ALA A 87 9.87 -11.77 2.55
N ILE A 88 9.96 -12.62 1.55
CA ILE A 88 9.55 -14.03 1.65
C ILE A 88 10.59 -14.93 1.00
N LYS A 89 10.89 -16.06 1.65
CA LYS A 89 11.80 -17.08 1.18
C LYS A 89 11.28 -18.47 1.51
N PRO A 90 11.22 -19.42 0.56
CA PRO A 90 10.86 -20.80 0.84
C PRO A 90 12.00 -21.54 1.55
N LEU A 91 11.68 -22.44 2.43
CA LEU A 91 12.65 -23.26 3.19
C LEU A 91 12.84 -24.66 2.60
N ALA A 92 11.91 -25.11 1.73
CA ALA A 92 11.96 -26.40 1.07
C ALA A 92 11.54 -26.32 -0.41
N ARG A 93 11.88 -27.36 -1.18
CA ARG A 93 11.46 -27.48 -2.59
C ARG A 93 9.99 -27.87 -2.70
N GLY A 94 9.31 -27.31 -3.70
CA GLY A 94 7.93 -27.65 -4.07
C GLY A 94 6.88 -27.17 -3.09
N VAL A 95 7.27 -26.35 -2.09
CA VAL A 95 6.31 -25.76 -1.14
C VAL A 95 5.49 -24.68 -1.82
N HIS A 96 4.22 -24.60 -1.45
CA HIS A 96 3.31 -23.56 -1.89
C HIS A 96 2.36 -23.17 -0.75
N THR A 97 1.98 -21.91 -0.70
CA THR A 97 1.06 -21.39 0.31
C THR A 97 0.31 -20.17 -0.21
N ASN A 98 -0.76 -19.81 0.48
CA ASN A 98 -1.35 -18.49 0.34
C ASN A 98 -0.80 -17.55 1.40
N VAL A 99 -0.61 -16.28 1.04
CA VAL A 99 -0.26 -15.21 1.97
C VAL A 99 -1.28 -14.08 1.80
N THR A 100 -1.79 -13.60 2.93
CA THR A 100 -2.67 -12.42 2.97
C THR A 100 -1.98 -11.32 3.75
N VAL A 101 -1.89 -10.13 3.16
CA VAL A 101 -1.31 -8.95 3.78
C VAL A 101 -2.38 -7.89 3.95
N TYR A 102 -2.58 -7.46 5.19
CA TYR A 102 -3.40 -6.31 5.51
C TYR A 102 -2.53 -5.10 5.78
N THR A 103 -2.80 -4.02 5.07
CA THR A 103 -2.13 -2.74 5.28
C THR A 103 -3.07 -1.73 5.92
N ASN A 104 -2.59 -0.51 6.16
CA ASN A 104 -3.43 0.60 6.59
C ASN A 104 -4.40 1.10 5.50
N ARG A 105 -4.27 0.62 4.25
CA ARG A 105 -5.06 1.10 3.09
C ARG A 105 -5.79 -0.01 2.35
N ARG A 106 -5.18 -1.21 2.20
CA ARG A 106 -5.64 -2.28 1.30
C ARG A 106 -5.38 -3.66 1.86
N SER A 107 -6.01 -4.65 1.22
CA SER A 107 -5.72 -6.06 1.43
C SER A 107 -5.12 -6.66 0.17
N TYR A 108 -4.14 -7.54 0.33
CA TYR A 108 -3.43 -8.20 -0.76
C TYR A 108 -3.47 -9.70 -0.56
N TYR A 109 -3.73 -10.43 -1.63
CA TYR A 109 -3.83 -11.87 -1.61
C TYR A 109 -2.78 -12.46 -2.56
N PHE A 110 -1.96 -13.35 -2.03
CA PHE A 110 -0.87 -13.97 -2.79
C PHE A 110 -1.04 -15.48 -2.80
N ASN A 111 -0.75 -16.06 -3.97
CA ASN A 111 -0.43 -17.46 -4.12
C ASN A 111 1.08 -17.57 -4.33
N VAL A 112 1.79 -18.15 -3.35
CA VAL A 112 3.25 -18.21 -3.31
C VAL A 112 3.68 -19.63 -3.65
N MET A 113 4.57 -19.74 -4.63
CA MET A 113 5.05 -21.03 -5.12
C MET A 113 6.58 -21.04 -5.21
N GLU A 114 7.20 -22.05 -4.61
CA GLU A 114 8.61 -22.30 -4.88
C GLU A 114 8.79 -22.83 -6.31
N VAL A 115 9.69 -22.22 -7.06
CA VAL A 115 10.02 -22.59 -8.43
C VAL A 115 11.53 -22.44 -8.67
N SER A 116 12.07 -23.27 -9.56
CA SER A 116 13.48 -23.14 -9.96
C SER A 116 13.69 -21.92 -10.87
N SER A 117 12.71 -21.60 -11.75
CA SER A 117 12.75 -20.46 -12.69
C SER A 117 11.38 -20.31 -13.38
N PRO A 118 10.95 -19.11 -13.77
CA PRO A 118 11.52 -17.80 -13.41
C PRO A 118 11.16 -17.41 -11.96
N THR A 119 12.12 -16.87 -11.22
CA THR A 119 11.95 -16.38 -9.85
C THR A 119 11.82 -14.86 -9.83
N PHE A 120 11.11 -14.33 -8.86
CA PHE A 120 10.94 -12.89 -8.67
C PHE A 120 11.88 -12.42 -7.54
N TYR A 121 12.58 -11.31 -7.75
CA TYR A 121 13.41 -10.71 -6.72
C TYR A 121 12.65 -9.61 -5.99
N VAL A 122 11.93 -8.81 -6.78
CA VAL A 122 11.09 -7.73 -6.26
C VAL A 122 9.76 -7.73 -7.01
N VAL A 123 8.67 -7.52 -6.28
CA VAL A 123 7.34 -7.25 -6.85
C VAL A 123 6.88 -5.90 -6.34
N GLN A 124 6.78 -4.92 -7.24
CA GLN A 124 6.33 -3.56 -6.95
C GLN A 124 4.87 -3.38 -7.35
N PHE A 125 4.06 -2.90 -6.43
CA PHE A 125 2.67 -2.56 -6.72
C PHE A 125 2.55 -1.16 -7.32
N ARG A 126 1.67 -1.04 -8.35
CA ARG A 126 1.24 0.21 -8.97
C ARG A 126 -0.26 0.39 -8.79
N TYR A 127 -0.69 1.62 -8.67
CA TYR A 127 -2.06 1.98 -8.34
C TYR A 127 -2.62 2.95 -9.40
N PRO A 128 -3.23 2.44 -10.48
CA PRO A 128 -3.68 3.27 -11.61
C PRO A 128 -4.68 4.36 -11.22
N ASP A 129 -5.49 4.10 -10.19
CA ASP A 129 -6.48 5.06 -9.73
C ASP A 129 -5.85 6.23 -8.95
N GLU A 130 -4.68 6.02 -8.35
CA GLU A 130 -3.89 7.06 -7.71
C GLU A 130 -3.03 7.81 -8.72
N GLU A 131 -2.47 7.09 -9.70
CA GLU A 131 -1.70 7.67 -10.81
C GLU A 131 -2.60 8.51 -11.74
N ARG A 132 -3.89 8.13 -11.90
CA ARG A 132 -4.91 8.88 -12.65
C ARG A 132 -5.52 10.03 -11.87
N ARG A 133 -5.45 10.03 -10.56
CA ARG A 133 -5.73 11.25 -9.81
C ARG A 133 -4.64 12.24 -10.24
N PRO A 134 -4.98 13.33 -10.97
CA PRO A 134 -3.99 14.34 -11.27
C PRO A 134 -3.33 14.69 -9.95
N GLN A 135 -2.00 14.79 -9.90
CA GLN A 135 -1.30 15.40 -8.77
C GLN A 135 -1.84 16.81 -8.45
N ASN A 136 -2.70 17.35 -9.33
CA ASN A 136 -3.50 18.55 -9.19
C ASN A 136 -4.95 18.30 -8.72
N ALA A 137 -5.36 17.07 -8.37
CA ALA A 137 -6.74 16.80 -7.89
C ALA A 137 -6.90 16.89 -6.36
N VAL A 138 -5.82 17.09 -5.62
CA VAL A 138 -5.85 18.11 -4.61
C VAL A 138 -5.62 19.40 -5.43
N ALA A 139 -6.67 19.99 -6.03
CA ALA A 139 -6.70 21.42 -6.19
C ALA A 139 -6.25 21.91 -4.83
N ALA A 140 -5.02 22.46 -4.77
CA ALA A 140 -4.47 22.95 -3.53
C ALA A 140 -5.55 23.89 -3.00
N GLN A 141 -6.39 23.39 -2.11
CA GLN A 141 -7.27 24.29 -1.39
C GLN A 141 -6.30 25.30 -0.83
N ALA A 142 -6.49 26.54 -1.21
CA ALA A 142 -5.58 27.59 -0.76
C ALA A 142 -5.38 27.36 0.73
N PRO A 143 -4.13 27.22 1.22
CA PRO A 143 -3.88 26.80 2.57
C PRO A 143 -4.72 27.64 3.52
N ASN A 144 -5.49 27.00 4.38
CA ASN A 144 -6.26 27.69 5.39
C ASN A 144 -5.32 28.13 6.51
N TYR A 145 -5.16 29.42 6.69
CA TYR A 145 -4.34 30.03 7.74
C TYR A 145 -5.18 30.54 8.93
N ASN A 146 -6.47 30.24 9.00
CA ASN A 146 -7.39 30.73 10.04
C ASN A 146 -7.20 29.98 11.38
N TYR A 147 -5.96 29.96 11.86
CA TYR A 147 -5.61 29.41 13.16
C TYR A 147 -5.14 30.53 14.10
N GLY A 148 -5.63 30.50 15.32
CA GLY A 148 -5.21 31.39 16.39
C GLY A 148 -4.69 30.60 17.60
N ALA A 149 -3.88 31.23 18.43
CA ALA A 149 -3.45 30.68 19.71
C ALA A 149 -4.27 31.32 20.81
N SER A 150 -4.74 30.52 21.79
CA SER A 150 -5.40 31.00 23.00
C SER A 150 -4.42 31.69 23.93
N ASP A 151 -3.16 31.30 23.90
CA ASP A 151 -2.07 31.91 24.68
C ASP A 151 -0.76 31.81 23.90
N ARG A 152 0.25 32.62 24.27
CA ARG A 152 1.57 32.62 23.67
C ARG A 152 2.63 32.21 24.67
N THR A 153 3.28 31.08 24.38
CA THR A 153 4.35 30.50 25.17
C THR A 153 5.56 30.19 24.30
N GLU A 154 6.64 29.69 24.87
CA GLU A 154 7.85 29.26 24.14
C GLU A 154 7.57 28.13 23.11
N ILE A 155 6.53 27.35 23.35
CA ILE A 155 6.13 26.24 22.50
C ILE A 155 4.99 26.59 21.52
N THR A 156 4.59 27.86 21.47
CA THR A 156 3.56 28.30 20.52
C THR A 156 4.12 28.29 19.10
N PRO A 157 3.47 27.63 18.12
CA PRO A 157 3.89 27.66 16.74
C PRO A 157 3.93 29.08 16.18
N THR A 158 4.92 29.40 15.38
CA THR A 158 5.01 30.69 14.67
C THR A 158 4.01 30.80 13.53
N ARG A 159 3.60 29.66 12.97
CA ARG A 159 2.60 29.55 11.91
C ARG A 159 1.88 28.21 12.00
N VAL A 160 0.57 28.22 11.76
CA VAL A 160 -0.26 27.01 11.59
C VAL A 160 -1.09 27.19 10.33
N TRP A 161 -1.20 26.15 9.53
CA TRP A 161 -2.08 26.10 8.36
C TRP A 161 -2.49 24.67 8.08
N ASP A 162 -3.53 24.48 7.29
CA ASP A 162 -3.90 23.18 6.74
C ASP A 162 -4.13 23.27 5.22
N ASP A 163 -4.03 22.12 4.55
CA ASP A 163 -4.30 21.94 3.13
C ASP A 163 -5.60 21.14 2.86
N GLY A 164 -6.44 21.02 3.91
CA GLY A 164 -7.66 20.21 3.90
C GLY A 164 -7.43 18.72 4.22
N THR A 165 -6.19 18.25 4.22
CA THR A 165 -5.81 16.87 4.54
C THR A 165 -4.89 16.78 5.75
N PHE A 166 -3.91 17.66 5.80
CA PHE A 166 -2.90 17.74 6.87
C PHE A 166 -2.91 19.11 7.51
N THR A 167 -2.59 19.15 8.78
CA THR A 167 -2.31 20.40 9.50
C THR A 167 -0.82 20.52 9.73
N TYR A 168 -0.28 21.70 9.49
CA TYR A 168 1.14 22.02 9.57
C TYR A 168 1.40 23.01 10.69
N PHE A 169 2.38 22.71 11.55
CA PHE A 169 2.81 23.54 12.66
C PHE A 169 4.27 23.92 12.45
N GLN A 170 4.53 25.19 12.25
CA GLN A 170 5.88 25.74 12.14
C GLN A 170 6.30 26.31 13.49
N PHE A 171 7.38 25.80 14.04
CA PHE A 171 8.01 26.29 15.27
C PHE A 171 9.25 27.11 14.95
N ALA A 172 9.65 27.99 15.87
CA ALA A 172 10.91 28.70 15.77
C ALA A 172 12.08 27.71 15.75
N ARG A 173 13.18 28.09 15.08
CA ARG A 173 14.30 27.19 14.76
C ARG A 173 14.90 26.46 15.98
N ASN A 174 14.89 27.08 17.15
CA ASN A 174 15.44 26.56 18.40
C ASN A 174 14.37 26.34 19.48
N ALA A 175 13.08 26.43 19.14
CA ALA A 175 12.02 26.17 20.09
C ALA A 175 11.93 24.67 20.43
N PRO A 176 11.65 24.28 21.64
CA PRO A 176 11.31 22.92 21.95
C PRO A 176 10.05 22.53 21.20
N VAL A 177 10.05 21.33 20.60
CA VAL A 177 8.91 20.81 19.88
C VAL A 177 7.98 20.11 20.87
N PRO A 178 6.75 20.63 21.08
CA PRO A 178 5.80 20.02 22.01
C PRO A 178 5.15 18.78 21.41
N ALA A 179 4.56 17.94 22.24
CA ALA A 179 3.60 16.96 21.81
C ALA A 179 2.32 17.66 21.32
N ILE A 180 1.82 17.23 20.15
CA ILE A 180 0.62 17.80 19.55
C ILE A 180 -0.53 16.82 19.74
N PHE A 181 -1.66 17.31 20.26
CA PHE A 181 -2.88 16.55 20.46
C PHE A 181 -4.03 17.22 19.73
N ARG A 182 -4.93 16.41 19.21
CA ARG A 182 -6.21 16.87 18.70
C ARG A 182 -7.21 16.94 19.86
N TYR A 183 -7.84 18.09 20.05
CA TYR A 183 -8.93 18.23 21.02
C TYR A 183 -10.27 18.06 20.30
N SER A 184 -11.07 17.10 20.74
CA SER A 184 -12.36 16.79 20.11
C SER A 184 -13.29 16.12 21.13
N ASN A 185 -14.54 16.58 21.20
CA ASN A 185 -15.55 16.06 22.13
C ASN A 185 -15.11 16.07 23.60
N GLY A 186 -14.45 17.17 24.03
CA GLY A 186 -14.01 17.32 25.41
C GLY A 186 -12.80 16.49 25.82
N ARG A 187 -12.08 15.87 24.86
CA ARG A 187 -10.94 14.99 25.13
C ARG A 187 -9.78 15.27 24.19
N GLU A 188 -8.58 15.14 24.72
CA GLU A 188 -7.34 15.10 23.96
C GLU A 188 -7.14 13.71 23.35
N ARG A 189 -6.68 13.69 22.10
CA ARG A 189 -6.34 12.46 21.38
C ARG A 189 -4.99 12.60 20.74
N THR A 190 -4.18 11.57 20.84
CA THR A 190 -2.91 11.46 20.13
C THR A 190 -3.11 11.50 18.63
N VAL A 191 -2.16 12.06 17.92
CA VAL A 191 -2.16 12.15 16.46
C VAL A 191 -0.81 11.69 15.90
N ASN A 192 -0.82 11.21 14.67
CA ASN A 192 0.42 10.89 13.97
C ASN A 192 1.08 12.19 13.51
N THR A 193 2.30 12.42 13.99
CA THR A 193 3.11 13.57 13.61
C THR A 193 4.30 13.12 12.78
N GLN A 194 4.68 13.92 11.81
CA GLN A 194 5.90 13.73 11.01
C GLN A 194 6.65 15.06 10.93
N GLN A 195 7.91 15.04 11.33
CA GLN A 195 8.79 16.18 11.10
C GLN A 195 9.26 16.14 9.65
N THR A 196 8.86 17.13 8.85
CA THR A 196 9.22 17.23 7.42
C THR A 196 10.49 18.05 7.20
N GLU A 197 10.64 19.12 7.97
CA GLU A 197 11.80 20.01 7.95
C GLU A 197 12.12 20.43 9.40
N ARG A 198 13.25 21.12 9.58
CA ARG A 198 13.61 21.63 10.92
C ARG A 198 12.56 22.62 11.42
N GLY A 199 11.85 22.23 12.48
CA GLY A 199 10.80 23.04 13.10
C GLY A 199 9.45 22.97 12.40
N LEU A 200 9.29 22.19 11.30
CA LEU A 200 8.01 21.98 10.64
C LEU A 200 7.48 20.57 10.93
N ILE A 201 6.32 20.53 11.57
CA ILE A 201 5.61 19.30 11.89
C ILE A 201 4.33 19.22 11.08
N ARG A 202 4.14 18.13 10.37
CA ARG A 202 2.92 17.75 9.68
C ARG A 202 2.13 16.78 10.55
N VAL A 203 0.85 17.04 10.72
CA VAL A 203 -0.09 16.21 11.46
C VAL A 203 -1.17 15.69 10.52
N SER A 204 -1.54 14.43 10.65
CA SER A 204 -2.63 13.85 9.85
C SER A 204 -3.99 14.38 10.30
N GLY A 205 -4.74 14.91 9.36
CA GLY A 205 -6.09 15.46 9.55
C GLY A 205 -6.12 16.96 9.80
N VAL A 206 -7.33 17.51 9.70
CA VAL A 206 -7.69 18.89 10.01
C VAL A 206 -8.63 18.87 11.20
N ASN A 207 -8.46 19.79 12.12
CA ASN A 207 -9.30 19.90 13.31
C ASN A 207 -9.45 21.36 13.74
N ALA A 208 -10.58 21.67 14.38
CA ALA A 208 -10.85 23.02 14.85
C ALA A 208 -9.99 23.42 16.07
N GLN A 209 -9.48 22.43 16.82
CA GLN A 209 -8.74 22.69 18.05
C GLN A 209 -7.62 21.67 18.27
N TRP A 210 -6.47 22.23 18.60
CA TRP A 210 -5.24 21.47 18.83
C TRP A 210 -4.64 21.85 20.18
#